data_6841bd4cebd89a26de4fefb5c61783a5
#
_entry.id   6841bd4cebd89a26de4fefb5c61783a5
#
_cell.length_a   1.000
_cell.length_b   1.000
_cell.length_c   1.000
_cell.angle_alpha   90.00
_cell.angle_beta   90.00
_cell.angle_gamma   90.00
#
_symmetry.space_group_name_H-M   'P 1'
#
loop_
_entity.id
_entity.type
_entity.pdbx_description
1 polymer ?
#
loop_
_entity_poly.entity_id
_entity_poly.type
_entity_poly.pdbx_seq_one_letter_code
_entity_poly.pdbx_strand_id
1 'polypeptide(L)'
;SSLFFLACLLFYCLAHRAPLPESGSPARTWPRRVWDAASLLSLALGLTVKPMLVTTPAVLLLLDAWPLRRVSFRFPEIARTSLRLVAEKWPYWLLVAASAWLAIAAHAQGSSLGSFPLSKRLLTLPLNYAFYLLKTVYPVRLTVLYTDLLFHPIDVLIVSFFLLAITLLVWRYRRQSPAPMIGWLWFLGVMLPASGIIRFGVQSLADRFTYLPALGLSIIALPLFPARRPLSRSIRFVLC
;
A
#
# COMPACT_ATOMS: atom_id res chain seq x y z
N SER A 1 13.58 5.79 1.38
CA SER A 1 12.49 5.21 0.56
C SER A 1 11.12 5.76 0.93
N SER A 2 10.75 5.84 2.23
CA SER A 2 9.42 6.33 2.66
C SER A 2 9.15 7.77 2.22
N LEU A 3 10.14 8.65 2.26
CA LEU A 3 10.02 10.03 1.76
C LEU A 3 9.66 10.05 0.27
N PHE A 4 10.36 9.29 -0.56
CA PHE A 4 10.06 9.20 -2.00
C PHE A 4 8.69 8.58 -2.28
N PHE A 5 8.27 7.60 -1.47
CA PHE A 5 6.94 7.03 -1.56
C PHE A 5 5.86 8.08 -1.29
N LEU A 6 5.97 8.81 -0.17
CA LEU A 6 5.01 9.86 0.19
C LEU A 6 5.04 11.01 -0.82
N ALA A 7 6.22 11.41 -1.32
CA ALA A 7 6.34 12.42 -2.37
C ALA A 7 5.63 11.96 -3.67
N CYS A 8 5.81 10.70 -4.08
CA CYS A 8 5.12 10.11 -5.22
C CYS A 8 3.59 10.21 -5.07
N LEU A 9 3.06 9.80 -3.90
CA LEU A 9 1.63 9.86 -3.62
C LEU A 9 1.11 11.30 -3.60
N LEU A 10 1.86 12.22 -2.97
CA LEU A 10 1.50 13.64 -2.91
C LEU A 10 1.42 14.25 -4.31
N PHE A 11 2.46 14.08 -5.14
CA PHE A 11 2.47 14.62 -6.49
C PHE A 11 1.38 13.99 -7.35
N TYR A 12 1.11 12.70 -7.19
CA TYR A 12 0.00 12.05 -7.85
C TYR A 12 -1.35 12.65 -7.44
N CYS A 13 -1.59 12.86 -6.15
CA CYS A 13 -2.80 13.50 -5.67
C CYS A 13 -2.94 14.93 -6.19
N LEU A 14 -1.84 15.70 -6.23
CA LEU A 14 -1.84 17.07 -6.81
C LEU A 14 -2.15 17.07 -8.31
N ALA A 15 -1.69 16.04 -9.04
CA ALA A 15 -1.98 15.88 -10.47
C ALA A 15 -3.46 15.59 -10.74
N HIS A 16 -4.12 14.82 -9.86
CA HIS A 16 -5.41 14.21 -10.15
C HIS A 16 -6.58 14.74 -9.32
N ARG A 17 -6.34 15.67 -8.36
CA ARG A 17 -7.43 16.31 -7.62
C ARG A 17 -8.32 17.13 -8.56
N ALA A 18 -9.63 17.05 -8.36
CA ALA A 18 -10.57 17.91 -9.05
C ALA A 18 -10.33 19.39 -8.69
N PRO A 19 -10.42 20.32 -9.65
CA PRO A 19 -10.41 21.75 -9.34
C PRO A 19 -11.61 22.05 -8.44
N LEU A 20 -11.36 22.75 -7.31
CA LEU A 20 -12.42 23.21 -6.43
C LEU A 20 -13.25 24.26 -7.18
N PRO A 21 -14.60 24.20 -7.14
CA PRO A 21 -15.47 25.13 -7.86
C PRO A 21 -15.55 26.52 -7.23
N GLU A 22 -14.84 26.79 -6.13
CA GLU A 22 -14.92 28.07 -5.42
C GLU A 22 -13.95 29.10 -5.98
N SER A 23 -14.50 30.29 -6.27
CA SER A 23 -13.79 31.52 -6.56
C SER A 23 -12.79 31.84 -5.44
N GLY A 24 -11.51 31.60 -5.68
CA GLY A 24 -10.44 31.90 -4.72
C GLY A 24 -9.44 30.77 -4.50
N SER A 25 -9.60 29.59 -5.07
CA SER A 25 -8.51 28.60 -5.04
C SER A 25 -7.37 29.07 -5.94
N PRO A 26 -6.09 29.03 -5.46
CA PRO A 26 -4.95 29.36 -6.30
C PRO A 26 -5.01 28.50 -7.56
N ALA A 27 -5.00 29.18 -8.71
CA ALA A 27 -4.94 28.52 -10.00
C ALA A 27 -3.82 27.48 -9.95
N ARG A 28 -4.04 26.33 -10.56
CA ARG A 28 -3.04 25.25 -10.64
C ARG A 28 -1.74 25.84 -11.19
N THR A 29 -0.75 26.05 -10.34
CA THR A 29 0.49 26.73 -10.67
C THR A 29 1.30 26.00 -11.75
N TRP A 30 1.10 24.68 -11.83
CA TRP A 30 1.83 23.82 -12.79
C TRP A 30 0.88 22.91 -13.55
N PRO A 31 1.15 22.60 -14.83
CA PRO A 31 0.33 21.69 -15.61
C PRO A 31 0.36 20.26 -15.02
N ARG A 32 -0.71 19.51 -15.18
CA ARG A 32 -0.85 18.13 -14.67
C ARG A 32 0.37 17.26 -14.99
N ARG A 33 0.91 17.40 -16.21
CA ARG A 33 2.07 16.61 -16.69
C ARG A 33 3.32 16.79 -15.84
N VAL A 34 3.52 17.97 -15.25
CA VAL A 34 4.68 18.23 -14.35
C VAL A 34 4.53 17.46 -13.06
N TRP A 35 3.32 17.43 -12.48
CA TRP A 35 3.05 16.67 -11.27
C TRP A 35 3.13 15.15 -11.51
N ASP A 36 2.62 14.67 -12.66
CA ASP A 36 2.75 13.26 -13.05
C ASP A 36 4.23 12.87 -13.22
N ALA A 37 5.03 13.73 -13.87
CA ALA A 37 6.47 13.51 -14.03
C ALA A 37 7.21 13.52 -12.68
N ALA A 38 6.88 14.45 -11.78
CA ALA A 38 7.45 14.50 -10.42
C ALA A 38 7.09 13.24 -9.61
N SER A 39 5.87 12.73 -9.75
CA SER A 39 5.42 11.49 -9.13
C SER A 39 6.22 10.29 -9.65
N LEU A 40 6.38 10.16 -10.98
CA LEU A 40 7.17 9.10 -11.61
C LEU A 40 8.65 9.16 -11.20
N LEU A 41 9.24 10.36 -11.20
CA LEU A 41 10.63 10.56 -10.77
C LEU A 41 10.81 10.15 -9.30
N SER A 42 9.88 10.54 -8.44
CA SER A 42 9.91 10.16 -7.03
C SER A 42 9.83 8.64 -6.86
N LEU A 43 8.98 7.95 -7.63
CA LEU A 43 8.92 6.49 -7.61
C LEU A 43 10.24 5.88 -8.10
N ALA A 44 10.79 6.36 -9.20
CA ALA A 44 12.05 5.86 -9.75
C ALA A 44 13.18 5.96 -8.71
N LEU A 45 13.36 7.14 -8.10
CA LEU A 45 14.33 7.35 -7.02
C LEU A 45 14.04 6.48 -5.79
N GLY A 46 12.78 6.27 -5.45
CA GLY A 46 12.39 5.40 -4.34
C GLY A 46 12.74 3.93 -4.57
N LEU A 47 12.55 3.44 -5.79
CA LEU A 47 12.85 2.05 -6.19
C LEU A 47 14.37 1.78 -6.20
N THR A 48 15.21 2.76 -6.54
CA THR A 48 16.69 2.60 -6.46
C THR A 48 17.16 2.45 -5.00
N VAL A 49 16.47 3.11 -4.05
CA VAL A 49 16.80 2.99 -2.63
C VAL A 49 16.29 1.68 -2.03
N LYS A 50 15.06 1.27 -2.39
CA LYS A 50 14.44 0.08 -1.81
C LYS A 50 13.38 -0.54 -2.75
N PRO A 51 13.57 -1.80 -3.21
CA PRO A 51 12.64 -2.46 -4.12
C PRO A 51 11.23 -2.71 -3.53
N MET A 52 11.02 -2.48 -2.23
CA MET A 52 9.71 -2.69 -1.59
C MET A 52 8.60 -1.78 -2.12
N LEU A 53 8.95 -0.71 -2.84
CA LEU A 53 7.97 0.22 -3.43
C LEU A 53 7.28 -0.34 -4.68
N VAL A 54 7.48 -1.61 -5.01
CA VAL A 54 6.85 -2.29 -6.17
C VAL A 54 5.32 -2.28 -6.10
N THR A 55 4.73 -2.10 -4.92
CA THR A 55 3.28 -2.04 -4.72
C THR A 55 2.68 -0.64 -4.95
N THR A 56 3.51 0.38 -5.20
CA THR A 56 3.05 1.77 -5.40
C THR A 56 1.95 1.91 -6.46
N PRO A 57 2.00 1.27 -7.65
CA PRO A 57 0.92 1.42 -8.63
C PRO A 57 -0.43 0.93 -8.12
N ALA A 58 -0.45 -0.14 -7.30
CA ALA A 58 -1.66 -0.63 -6.67
C ALA A 58 -2.18 0.38 -5.62
N VAL A 59 -1.29 1.00 -4.84
CA VAL A 59 -1.65 2.06 -3.90
C VAL A 59 -2.24 3.27 -4.62
N LEU A 60 -1.70 3.67 -5.78
CA LEU A 60 -2.27 4.75 -6.59
C LEU A 60 -3.70 4.42 -7.07
N LEU A 61 -4.00 3.15 -7.38
CA LEU A 61 -5.36 2.72 -7.69
C LEU A 61 -6.30 2.83 -6.47
N LEU A 62 -5.81 2.53 -5.27
CA LEU A 62 -6.57 2.73 -4.04
C LEU A 62 -6.87 4.21 -3.80
N LEU A 63 -5.91 5.11 -4.06
CA LEU A 63 -6.12 6.56 -3.98
C LEU A 63 -7.14 7.05 -5.02
N ASP A 64 -7.17 6.48 -6.22
CA ASP A 64 -8.19 6.79 -7.22
C ASP A 64 -9.59 6.39 -6.76
N ALA A 65 -9.71 5.28 -6.02
CA ALA A 65 -10.99 4.87 -5.46
C ALA A 65 -11.42 5.79 -4.29
N TRP A 66 -10.49 6.13 -3.42
CA TRP A 66 -10.67 7.06 -2.31
C TRP A 66 -9.29 7.59 -1.87
N PRO A 67 -9.07 8.90 -1.71
CA PRO A 67 -10.05 10.01 -1.69
C PRO A 67 -10.40 10.62 -3.04
N LEU A 68 -9.70 10.30 -4.14
CA LEU A 68 -9.87 10.99 -5.44
C LEU A 68 -11.22 10.69 -6.13
N ARG A 69 -11.94 9.66 -5.69
CA ARG A 69 -13.28 9.28 -6.19
C ARG A 69 -13.38 9.16 -7.71
N ARG A 70 -12.30 8.70 -8.36
CA ARG A 70 -12.24 8.49 -9.82
C ARG A 70 -12.88 7.17 -10.26
N VAL A 71 -13.17 6.28 -9.32
CA VAL A 71 -13.80 4.98 -9.57
C VAL A 71 -15.30 5.07 -9.31
N SER A 72 -16.11 4.72 -10.31
CA SER A 72 -17.53 4.49 -10.11
C SER A 72 -17.75 3.09 -9.56
N PHE A 73 -18.41 2.96 -8.40
CA PHE A 73 -18.75 1.65 -7.80
C PHE A 73 -20.02 1.02 -8.37
N ARG A 74 -20.52 1.50 -9.53
CA ARG A 74 -21.70 0.95 -10.21
C ARG A 74 -21.28 -0.12 -11.23
N PHE A 75 -21.90 -1.28 -11.18
CA PHE A 75 -21.80 -2.28 -12.25
C PHE A 75 -22.59 -1.82 -13.48
N PRO A 76 -22.09 -1.99 -14.75
CA PRO A 76 -20.79 -2.53 -15.19
C PRO A 76 -19.65 -1.51 -15.31
N GLU A 77 -19.86 -0.25 -14.93
CA GLU A 77 -18.91 0.85 -15.10
C GLU A 77 -17.60 0.63 -14.33
N ILE A 78 -17.68 -0.07 -13.18
CA ILE A 78 -16.51 -0.35 -12.35
C ILE A 78 -15.41 -1.06 -13.14
N ALA A 79 -15.74 -2.06 -13.95
CA ALA A 79 -14.75 -2.82 -14.71
C ALA A 79 -14.05 -1.95 -15.76
N ARG A 80 -14.82 -1.17 -16.53
CA ARG A 80 -14.27 -0.26 -17.54
C ARG A 80 -13.40 0.83 -16.94
N THR A 81 -13.87 1.45 -15.85
CA THR A 81 -13.12 2.51 -15.16
C THR A 81 -11.85 1.97 -14.54
N SER A 82 -11.89 0.81 -13.90
CA SER A 82 -10.71 0.19 -13.30
C SER A 82 -9.67 -0.18 -14.36
N LEU A 83 -10.07 -0.79 -15.48
CA LEU A 83 -9.17 -1.13 -16.58
C LEU A 83 -8.50 0.11 -17.17
N ARG A 84 -9.28 1.19 -17.39
CA ARG A 84 -8.72 2.47 -17.86
C ARG A 84 -7.69 3.05 -16.87
N LEU A 85 -7.99 3.02 -15.57
CA LEU A 85 -7.08 3.52 -14.53
C LEU A 85 -5.82 2.67 -14.41
N VAL A 86 -5.91 1.35 -14.57
CA VAL A 86 -4.75 0.45 -14.64
C VAL A 86 -3.90 0.78 -15.86
N ALA A 87 -4.55 0.96 -17.04
CA ALA A 87 -3.84 1.34 -18.27
C ALA A 87 -3.20 2.73 -18.16
N GLU A 88 -3.87 3.72 -17.52
CA GLU A 88 -3.30 5.06 -17.29
C GLU A 88 -1.98 5.00 -16.52
N LYS A 89 -1.80 4.00 -15.68
CA LYS A 89 -0.61 3.82 -14.83
C LYS A 89 0.49 2.96 -15.47
N TRP A 90 0.45 2.75 -16.80
CA TRP A 90 1.46 1.95 -17.49
C TRP A 90 2.92 2.40 -17.22
N PRO A 91 3.27 3.71 -17.06
CA PRO A 91 4.65 4.09 -16.78
C PRO A 91 5.09 3.64 -15.39
N TYR A 92 4.18 3.66 -14.40
CA TYR A 92 4.45 3.18 -13.04
C TYR A 92 4.67 1.66 -13.04
N TRP A 93 3.84 0.90 -13.78
CA TRP A 93 3.99 -0.54 -13.92
C TRP A 93 5.31 -0.91 -14.60
N LEU A 94 5.73 -0.15 -15.60
CA LEU A 94 7.00 -0.37 -16.30
C LEU A 94 8.20 -0.14 -15.38
N LEU A 95 8.20 0.94 -14.59
CA LEU A 95 9.25 1.21 -13.61
C LEU A 95 9.35 0.10 -12.56
N VAL A 96 8.21 -0.36 -12.06
CA VAL A 96 8.14 -1.44 -11.09
C VAL A 96 8.64 -2.76 -11.68
N ALA A 97 8.23 -3.09 -12.91
CA ALA A 97 8.68 -4.31 -13.60
C ALA A 97 10.19 -4.28 -13.84
N ALA A 98 10.74 -3.14 -14.28
CA ALA A 98 12.18 -2.97 -14.44
C ALA A 98 12.95 -3.13 -13.12
N SER A 99 12.45 -2.50 -12.04
CA SER A 99 13.06 -2.65 -10.71
C SER A 99 12.99 -4.09 -10.19
N ALA A 100 11.86 -4.77 -10.37
CA ALA A 100 11.71 -6.16 -9.97
C ALA A 100 12.65 -7.09 -10.76
N TRP A 101 12.77 -6.86 -12.06
CA TRP A 101 13.71 -7.59 -12.91
C TRP A 101 15.16 -7.41 -12.44
N LEU A 102 15.61 -6.17 -12.20
CA LEU A 102 16.94 -5.88 -11.69
C LEU A 102 17.19 -6.56 -10.33
N ALA A 103 16.21 -6.51 -9.43
CA ALA A 103 16.31 -7.16 -8.13
C ALA A 103 16.45 -8.68 -8.27
N ILE A 104 15.68 -9.33 -9.12
CA ILE A 104 15.76 -10.77 -9.39
C ILE A 104 17.12 -11.12 -10.01
N ALA A 105 17.59 -10.36 -11.01
CA ALA A 105 18.87 -10.56 -11.66
C ALA A 105 20.05 -10.44 -10.68
N ALA A 106 20.01 -9.44 -9.79
CA ALA A 106 21.03 -9.25 -8.75
C ALA A 106 21.05 -10.40 -7.73
N HIS A 107 19.87 -10.96 -7.38
CA HIS A 107 19.77 -12.07 -6.41
C HIS A 107 20.06 -13.44 -7.01
N ALA A 108 19.92 -13.61 -8.33
CA ALA A 108 20.26 -14.84 -9.02
C ALA A 108 21.77 -15.19 -8.90
N GLN A 109 22.61 -14.17 -8.67
CA GLN A 109 24.06 -14.34 -8.47
C GLN A 109 24.43 -14.72 -7.03
N GLY A 110 23.53 -14.54 -6.06
CA GLY A 110 23.74 -14.85 -4.65
C GLY A 110 22.80 -15.96 -4.18
N SER A 111 23.32 -17.14 -4.00
CA SER A 111 22.67 -18.44 -3.80
C SER A 111 21.71 -18.63 -2.61
N SER A 112 21.13 -17.58 -2.04
CA SER A 112 20.25 -17.68 -0.86
C SER A 112 18.75 -17.88 -1.13
N LEU A 113 18.32 -17.89 -2.41
CA LEU A 113 16.91 -18.11 -2.79
C LEU A 113 16.44 -19.57 -2.62
N GLY A 114 17.38 -20.54 -2.47
CA GLY A 114 17.09 -21.98 -2.51
C GLY A 114 16.60 -22.64 -1.22
N SER A 115 16.73 -22.00 -0.06
CA SER A 115 16.55 -22.69 1.22
C SER A 115 15.10 -22.93 1.66
N PHE A 116 14.11 -22.22 1.06
CA PHE A 116 12.70 -22.41 1.43
C PHE A 116 11.80 -22.53 0.20
N PRO A 117 11.09 -23.65 0.03
CA PRO A 117 10.18 -23.87 -1.08
C PRO A 117 9.01 -22.86 -1.04
N LEU A 118 8.54 -22.46 -2.22
CA LEU A 118 7.44 -21.48 -2.37
C LEU A 118 6.19 -21.90 -1.60
N SER A 119 5.89 -23.20 -1.54
CA SER A 119 4.77 -23.76 -0.78
C SER A 119 4.83 -23.39 0.70
N LYS A 120 6.00 -23.50 1.33
CA LYS A 120 6.18 -23.10 2.73
C LYS A 120 6.04 -21.59 2.91
N ARG A 121 6.53 -20.77 1.96
CA ARG A 121 6.38 -19.31 2.02
C ARG A 121 4.91 -18.89 1.95
N LEU A 122 4.14 -19.51 1.07
CA LEU A 122 2.70 -19.24 0.95
C LEU A 122 1.92 -19.69 2.19
N LEU A 123 2.31 -20.82 2.78
CA LEU A 123 1.67 -21.33 3.99
C LEU A 123 1.89 -20.41 5.20
N THR A 124 3.09 -19.83 5.33
CA THR A 124 3.43 -18.93 6.45
C THR A 124 2.95 -17.49 6.23
N LEU A 125 2.45 -17.16 5.05
CA LEU A 125 2.01 -15.82 4.69
C LEU A 125 0.98 -15.21 5.67
N PRO A 126 -0.14 -15.89 6.00
CA PRO A 126 -1.13 -15.36 6.94
C PRO A 126 -0.52 -15.05 8.31
N LEU A 127 0.38 -15.90 8.80
CA LEU A 127 1.05 -15.72 10.08
C LEU A 127 1.91 -14.45 10.09
N ASN A 128 2.64 -14.19 8.99
CA ASN A 128 3.44 -12.99 8.86
C ASN A 128 2.58 -11.73 8.85
N TYR A 129 1.42 -11.75 8.16
CA TYR A 129 0.47 -10.64 8.22
C TYR A 129 -0.08 -10.40 9.63
N ALA A 130 -0.49 -11.46 10.31
CA ALA A 130 -0.98 -11.36 11.68
C ALA A 130 0.10 -10.88 12.65
N PHE A 131 1.33 -11.35 12.48
CA PHE A 131 2.48 -10.91 13.25
C PHE A 131 2.68 -9.40 13.11
N TYR A 132 2.71 -8.87 11.90
CA TYR A 132 2.88 -7.44 11.66
C TYR A 132 1.67 -6.62 12.15
N LEU A 133 0.45 -7.13 11.99
CA LEU A 133 -0.75 -6.51 12.54
C LEU A 133 -0.67 -6.42 14.06
N LEU A 134 -0.30 -7.51 14.72
CA LEU A 134 -0.13 -7.55 16.16
C LEU A 134 0.97 -6.58 16.62
N LYS A 135 2.12 -6.56 15.97
CA LYS A 135 3.23 -5.65 16.30
C LYS A 135 2.88 -4.17 16.09
N THR A 136 2.00 -3.86 15.14
CA THR A 136 1.53 -2.50 14.94
C THR A 136 0.56 -2.06 16.05
N VAL A 137 -0.30 -2.96 16.52
CA VAL A 137 -1.28 -2.66 17.60
C VAL A 137 -0.65 -2.76 18.99
N TYR A 138 0.25 -3.72 19.17
CA TYR A 138 0.92 -4.01 20.45
C TYR A 138 2.44 -4.11 20.27
N PRO A 139 3.17 -2.97 20.26
CA PRO A 139 4.57 -2.89 19.95
C PRO A 139 5.48 -3.32 21.13
N VAL A 140 5.43 -4.59 21.53
CA VAL A 140 6.27 -5.15 22.59
C VAL A 140 7.32 -6.08 22.01
N ARG A 141 8.54 -6.07 22.63
CA ARG A 141 9.69 -6.89 22.21
C ARG A 141 10.01 -6.73 20.73
N LEU A 142 10.16 -5.48 20.29
CA LEU A 142 10.56 -5.16 18.94
C LEU A 142 12.03 -5.57 18.73
N THR A 143 12.31 -6.22 17.61
CA THR A 143 13.66 -6.64 17.24
C THR A 143 13.98 -6.24 15.80
N VAL A 144 15.25 -6.05 15.53
CA VAL A 144 15.72 -5.70 14.18
C VAL A 144 15.61 -6.88 13.22
N LEU A 145 15.66 -8.10 13.76
CA LEU A 145 15.63 -9.34 12.99
C LEU A 145 14.89 -10.43 13.78
N TYR A 146 13.94 -11.07 13.12
CA TYR A 146 13.28 -12.25 13.63
C TYR A 146 13.79 -13.49 12.88
N THR A 147 14.13 -14.54 13.62
CA THR A 147 14.37 -15.86 13.07
C THR A 147 13.05 -16.52 12.66
N ASP A 148 13.11 -17.53 11.79
CA ASP A 148 11.92 -18.23 11.33
C ASP A 148 11.11 -18.76 12.53
N LEU A 149 9.86 -18.32 12.60
CA LEU A 149 8.94 -18.77 13.63
C LEU A 149 8.51 -20.21 13.30
N LEU A 150 8.64 -21.10 14.27
CA LEU A 150 8.08 -22.45 14.18
C LEU A 150 6.57 -22.37 14.42
N PHE A 151 5.77 -22.83 13.47
CA PHE A 151 4.31 -22.77 13.56
C PHE A 151 3.69 -24.14 13.40
N HIS A 152 2.60 -24.38 14.11
CA HIS A 152 1.74 -25.50 13.85
C HIS A 152 0.74 -25.20 12.72
N PRO A 153 0.35 -26.19 11.91
CA PRO A 153 -0.64 -25.98 10.84
C PRO A 153 -1.96 -25.40 11.34
N ILE A 154 -2.35 -25.69 12.58
CA ILE A 154 -3.56 -25.16 13.22
C ILE A 154 -3.49 -23.64 13.38
N ASP A 155 -2.30 -23.08 13.68
CA ASP A 155 -2.10 -21.62 13.82
C ASP A 155 -2.36 -20.92 12.49
N VAL A 156 -1.92 -21.53 11.39
CA VAL A 156 -2.16 -21.00 10.03
C VAL A 156 -3.66 -20.92 9.74
N LEU A 157 -4.42 -21.97 10.09
CA LEU A 157 -5.86 -22.00 9.86
C LEU A 157 -6.60 -20.96 10.70
N ILE A 158 -6.29 -20.87 12.00
CA ILE A 158 -6.91 -19.89 12.91
C ILE A 158 -6.64 -18.47 12.43
N VAL A 159 -5.40 -18.16 12.11
CA VAL A 159 -5.00 -16.82 11.65
C VAL A 159 -5.60 -16.48 10.30
N SER A 160 -5.62 -17.43 9.35
CA SER A 160 -6.25 -17.23 8.04
C SER A 160 -7.73 -16.94 8.18
N PHE A 161 -8.44 -17.67 9.05
CA PHE A 161 -9.85 -17.44 9.37
C PHE A 161 -10.06 -16.03 9.94
N PHE A 162 -9.20 -15.60 10.86
CA PHE A 162 -9.28 -14.26 11.48
C PHE A 162 -9.06 -13.14 10.44
N LEU A 163 -8.03 -13.26 9.60
CA LEU A 163 -7.78 -12.29 8.52
C LEU A 163 -8.91 -12.25 7.49
N LEU A 164 -9.49 -13.41 7.17
CA LEU A 164 -10.67 -13.50 6.31
C LEU A 164 -11.87 -12.81 6.95
N ALA A 165 -12.12 -13.06 8.25
CA ALA A 165 -13.20 -12.42 8.98
C ALA A 165 -13.07 -10.89 8.99
N ILE A 166 -11.87 -10.35 9.23
CA ILE A 166 -11.60 -8.90 9.12
C ILE A 166 -11.91 -8.41 7.70
N THR A 167 -11.43 -9.12 6.67
CA THR A 167 -11.64 -8.75 5.28
C THR A 167 -13.13 -8.70 4.92
N LEU A 168 -13.90 -9.70 5.33
CA LEU A 168 -15.35 -9.75 5.12
C LEU A 168 -16.09 -8.65 5.88
N LEU A 169 -15.67 -8.38 7.11
CA LEU A 169 -16.23 -7.30 7.92
C LEU A 169 -16.03 -5.94 7.25
N VAL A 170 -14.80 -5.62 6.87
CA VAL A 170 -14.45 -4.38 6.18
C VAL A 170 -15.18 -4.28 4.82
N TRP A 171 -15.28 -5.39 4.10
CA TRP A 171 -16.05 -5.47 2.86
C TRP A 171 -17.55 -5.20 3.08
N ARG A 172 -18.13 -5.69 4.17
CA ARG A 172 -19.55 -5.45 4.53
C ARG A 172 -19.83 -3.98 4.78
N TYR A 173 -18.88 -3.27 5.40
CA TYR A 173 -19.02 -1.85 5.74
C TYR A 173 -18.64 -0.89 4.61
N ARG A 174 -18.08 -1.35 3.48
CA ARG A 174 -17.60 -0.49 2.39
C ARG A 174 -18.62 0.47 1.81
N ARG A 175 -19.93 0.13 1.90
CA ARG A 175 -21.02 0.98 1.40
C ARG A 175 -21.30 2.18 2.31
N GLN A 176 -21.02 2.07 3.59
CA GLN A 176 -21.21 3.14 4.58
C GLN A 176 -19.98 4.07 4.59
N SER A 177 -18.80 3.50 4.58
CA SER A 177 -17.52 4.22 4.50
C SER A 177 -16.52 3.40 3.68
N PRO A 178 -15.97 3.94 2.58
CA PRO A 178 -14.95 3.25 1.80
C PRO A 178 -13.57 3.26 2.50
N ALA A 179 -13.32 4.20 3.41
CA ALA A 179 -12.02 4.40 4.03
C ALA A 179 -11.45 3.14 4.73
N PRO A 180 -12.22 2.38 5.56
CA PRO A 180 -11.70 1.16 6.18
C PRO A 180 -11.28 0.11 5.16
N MET A 181 -12.04 -0.06 4.07
CA MET A 181 -11.68 -0.99 3.00
C MET A 181 -10.39 -0.59 2.30
N ILE A 182 -10.24 0.68 1.97
CA ILE A 182 -9.04 1.21 1.33
C ILE A 182 -7.84 1.06 2.26
N GLY A 183 -7.98 1.41 3.54
CA GLY A 183 -6.92 1.23 4.53
C GLY A 183 -6.50 -0.23 4.71
N TRP A 184 -7.46 -1.16 4.71
CA TRP A 184 -7.18 -2.59 4.79
C TRP A 184 -6.45 -3.12 3.56
N LEU A 185 -6.93 -2.78 2.36
CA LEU A 185 -6.27 -3.16 1.11
C LEU A 185 -4.88 -2.52 0.98
N TRP A 186 -4.70 -1.29 1.48
CA TRP A 186 -3.39 -0.64 1.59
C TRP A 186 -2.46 -1.47 2.47
N PHE A 187 -2.89 -1.81 3.70
CA PHE A 187 -2.10 -2.63 4.62
C PHE A 187 -1.69 -3.95 3.96
N LEU A 188 -2.64 -4.68 3.40
CA LEU A 188 -2.37 -5.96 2.73
C LEU A 188 -1.43 -5.79 1.53
N GLY A 189 -1.66 -4.80 0.67
CA GLY A 189 -0.89 -4.59 -0.55
C GLY A 189 0.53 -4.12 -0.29
N VAL A 190 0.71 -3.12 0.59
CA VAL A 190 2.03 -2.57 0.90
C VAL A 190 2.87 -3.56 1.71
N MET A 191 2.22 -4.42 2.51
CA MET A 191 2.90 -5.45 3.28
C MET A 191 3.36 -6.64 2.42
N LEU A 192 2.76 -6.85 1.24
CA LEU A 192 2.98 -8.02 0.41
C LEU A 192 4.47 -8.32 0.10
N PRO A 193 5.33 -7.36 -0.30
CA PRO A 193 6.74 -7.63 -0.53
C PRO A 193 7.50 -7.99 0.75
N ALA A 194 7.07 -7.45 1.90
CA ALA A 194 7.68 -7.69 3.21
C ALA A 194 7.14 -8.93 3.92
N SER A 195 6.07 -9.54 3.39
CA SER A 195 5.41 -10.70 3.99
C SER A 195 6.17 -12.01 3.89
N GLY A 196 7.37 -11.99 3.29
CA GLY A 196 8.22 -13.18 3.14
C GLY A 196 8.01 -13.97 1.83
N ILE A 197 7.12 -13.51 0.94
CA ILE A 197 6.99 -14.09 -0.42
C ILE A 197 8.32 -13.91 -1.17
N ILE A 198 8.88 -12.70 -1.13
CA ILE A 198 10.18 -12.39 -1.71
C ILE A 198 11.17 -12.22 -0.54
N ARG A 199 12.08 -13.16 -0.40
CA ARG A 199 13.14 -13.07 0.61
C ARG A 199 14.34 -12.34 0.02
N PHE A 200 14.67 -11.21 0.60
CA PHE A 200 15.89 -10.47 0.30
C PHE A 200 16.95 -10.81 1.37
N GLY A 201 17.72 -11.87 1.14
CA GLY A 201 18.77 -12.32 2.05
C GLY A 201 18.26 -13.16 3.24
N VAL A 202 19.01 -13.18 4.33
CA VAL A 202 18.75 -13.98 5.56
C VAL A 202 17.56 -13.43 6.38
N GLN A 203 17.12 -12.22 6.10
CA GLN A 203 16.07 -11.54 6.87
C GLN A 203 14.68 -11.98 6.44
N SER A 204 13.97 -12.72 7.29
CA SER A 204 12.59 -13.12 7.04
C SER A 204 11.58 -12.02 7.44
N LEU A 205 11.74 -11.43 8.62
CA LEU A 205 10.83 -10.43 9.19
C LEU A 205 11.64 -9.33 9.90
N ALA A 206 11.17 -8.07 9.83
CA ALA A 206 11.75 -6.94 10.54
C ALA A 206 10.72 -5.85 10.82
N ASP A 207 10.70 -5.29 12.01
CA ASP A 207 9.71 -4.27 12.43
C ASP A 207 9.74 -3.01 11.57
N ARG A 208 10.90 -2.67 10.98
CA ARG A 208 11.04 -1.52 10.06
C ARG A 208 10.18 -1.59 8.80
N PHE A 209 9.56 -2.72 8.51
CA PHE A 209 8.68 -2.88 7.35
C PHE A 209 7.24 -2.43 7.62
N THR A 210 6.87 -2.17 8.89
CA THR A 210 5.52 -1.78 9.28
C THR A 210 5.17 -0.32 8.99
N TYR A 211 6.13 0.57 8.78
CA TYR A 211 5.89 2.03 8.67
C TYR A 211 4.88 2.41 7.57
N LEU A 212 5.08 1.91 6.36
CA LEU A 212 4.20 2.23 5.24
C LEU A 212 2.84 1.50 5.31
N PRO A 213 2.78 0.20 5.69
CA PRO A 213 1.52 -0.48 5.96
C PRO A 213 0.69 0.15 7.08
N ALA A 214 1.33 0.67 8.14
CA ALA A 214 0.65 1.31 9.27
C ALA A 214 -0.17 2.54 8.85
N LEU A 215 0.21 3.24 7.77
CA LEU A 215 -0.60 4.31 7.21
C LEU A 215 -1.99 3.81 6.79
N GLY A 216 -2.08 2.60 6.22
CA GLY A 216 -3.36 1.98 5.91
C GLY A 216 -4.21 1.73 7.14
N LEU A 217 -3.61 1.23 8.22
CA LEU A 217 -4.32 1.02 9.49
C LEU A 217 -4.79 2.34 10.12
N SER A 218 -4.01 3.42 9.97
CA SER A 218 -4.42 4.76 10.40
C SER A 218 -5.66 5.25 9.61
N ILE A 219 -5.75 4.94 8.32
CA ILE A 219 -6.94 5.25 7.50
C ILE A 219 -8.17 4.49 8.01
N ILE A 220 -8.03 3.25 8.47
CA ILE A 220 -9.13 2.47 9.06
C ILE A 220 -9.67 3.17 10.31
N ALA A 221 -8.81 3.78 11.11
CA ALA A 221 -9.19 4.46 12.35
C ALA A 221 -9.88 5.83 12.13
N LEU A 222 -9.75 6.45 10.95
CA LEU A 222 -10.34 7.77 10.66
C LEU A 222 -11.84 7.88 11.01
N PRO A 223 -12.72 6.94 10.66
CA PRO A 223 -14.14 7.03 11.01
C PRO A 223 -14.43 6.95 12.50
N LEU A 224 -13.50 6.41 13.30
CA LEU A 224 -13.65 6.29 14.76
C LEU A 224 -13.42 7.63 15.47
N PHE A 225 -12.75 8.57 14.79
CA PHE A 225 -12.50 9.92 15.29
C PHE A 225 -13.32 10.94 14.49
N PRO A 226 -14.64 11.07 14.79
CA PRO A 226 -15.45 12.07 14.13
C PRO A 226 -14.83 13.46 14.40
N ALA A 227 -14.50 14.17 13.34
CA ALA A 227 -13.93 15.51 13.44
C ALA A 227 -14.91 16.42 14.18
N ARG A 228 -14.73 16.62 15.49
CA ARG A 228 -15.53 17.51 16.33
C ARG A 228 -15.36 18.98 15.96
N ARG A 229 -14.36 19.31 15.13
CA ARG A 229 -14.15 20.65 14.58
C ARG A 229 -13.99 20.54 13.06
N PRO A 230 -14.56 21.48 12.28
CA PRO A 230 -14.22 21.52 10.86
C PRO A 230 -12.69 21.65 10.78
N LEU A 231 -12.06 20.65 10.18
CA LEU A 231 -10.63 20.68 9.87
C LEU A 231 -10.30 22.09 9.33
N SER A 232 -9.24 22.71 9.87
CA SER A 232 -8.81 24.02 9.38
C SER A 232 -8.72 23.96 7.86
N ARG A 233 -8.97 25.07 7.17
CA ARG A 233 -8.93 25.10 5.68
C ARG A 233 -7.68 24.44 5.13
N SER A 234 -6.55 24.56 5.82
CA SER A 234 -5.27 23.95 5.44
C SER A 234 -5.26 22.41 5.45
N ILE A 235 -5.92 21.78 6.41
CA ILE A 235 -5.96 20.31 6.50
C ILE A 235 -7.01 19.72 5.54
N ARG A 236 -8.13 20.42 5.31
CA ARG A 236 -9.06 20.08 4.22
C ARG A 236 -8.36 20.10 2.85
N PHE A 237 -7.39 20.98 2.69
CA PHE A 237 -6.61 21.12 1.46
C PHE A 237 -5.74 19.89 1.13
N VAL A 238 -5.34 19.11 2.13
CA VAL A 238 -4.54 17.89 1.96
C VAL A 238 -5.40 16.63 1.80
N LEU A 239 -6.63 16.64 2.35
CA LEU A 239 -7.52 15.46 2.38
C LEU A 239 -8.65 15.51 1.34
N CYS A 240 -8.84 16.64 0.64
CA CYS A 240 -9.68 16.79 -0.54
C CYS A 240 -8.82 17.02 -1.77
#